data_633699195d4d5a1ca05fd79b27cb5a50
#
_entry.id   633699195d4d5a1ca05fd79b27cb5a50
#
_cell.length_a   1.000
_cell.length_b   1.000
_cell.length_c   1.000
_cell.angle_alpha   90.00
_cell.angle_beta   90.00
_cell.angle_gamma   90.00
#
_symmetry.space_group_name_H-M   'P 1'
#
loop_
_entity.id
_entity.type
_entity.pdbx_description
1 polymer ?
#
loop_
_entity_poly.entity_id
_entity_poly.type
_entity_poly.pdbx_seq_one_letter_code
_entity_poly.pdbx_strand_id
1 'polypeptide(L)'
;MMAFLAQRCANAVAPTGGPKDETPPKVVQEVPENRSINFIGKKIEITFDEYITLENANQNVLISPPLSEKPDIKLHNKTVVVKFKEDLAPNTTYTINFGSSIKDLHEGNPFKDYVYSFSTGEFIDTLSIAGSILNAEDKKPVENAYVSLYASDRDNLDSLPLSAKPNYISKTDKEGKFRLEGLADQKYLVFALKDVNSNLYFDLPNEEVAFLDTLVPASYPWTAPKQQALDSTLVDSLTMQVDTLAMDTLANYLDTLVNIMDSVVFETETITMYDQNALNLTLYMFTEVDSTQVLLEKKLVEEGLLRFVFRHPAKDAVVMTPEMLPDTFNLVPLHSTAYDTVWWYFTPNVKDSIWVQVKYDTIINDSSRYSLKFKDKNARNKKPENLKITNNLLARNGLIPENDLVLRFSEPIVKYQMRDSAVFKRDTITFYDRLAFEPADEYGLKYRLTTPFSADSSYSFMVPDSVFFGIRGRTNGPIKVDFHVLKDDEYGNIYITVIPPDGMKQVIVQLIDESEKVLKQEIITRKQEVMFEYLMPANYKLRAILDADGNGKWSTGNYHRHTLPETVLEYKDSLELKAGWDIDLEDPWNMNLKP
;
A
#
# COMPACT_ATOMS: atom_id res chain seq x y z
N MET A 1 4.16 27.45 80.54
CA MET A 1 2.99 26.76 79.97
C MET A 1 2.96 27.00 78.45
N MET A 2 3.55 26.12 77.67
CA MET A 2 3.82 26.31 76.23
C MET A 2 2.87 25.38 75.47
N ALA A 3 1.92 25.96 74.73
CA ALA A 3 0.91 25.25 74.01
C ALA A 3 1.46 24.83 72.65
N PHE A 4 1.61 23.52 72.39
CA PHE A 4 1.93 22.96 71.07
C PHE A 4 0.67 22.91 70.23
N LEU A 5 0.61 23.72 69.20
CA LEU A 5 -0.36 23.62 68.10
C LEU A 5 0.10 22.53 67.12
N ALA A 6 -0.52 21.39 67.15
CA ALA A 6 -0.34 20.35 66.14
C ALA A 6 -1.17 20.67 64.91
N GLN A 7 -0.54 21.17 63.83
CA GLN A 7 -1.14 21.25 62.50
C GLN A 7 -1.16 19.84 61.91
N ARG A 8 -2.32 19.24 61.80
CA ARG A 8 -2.57 18.06 60.96
C ARG A 8 -2.85 18.51 59.54
N CYS A 9 -1.88 18.32 58.65
CA CYS A 9 -2.13 18.37 57.20
C CYS A 9 -2.91 17.10 56.81
N ALA A 10 -4.17 17.24 56.50
CA ALA A 10 -4.94 16.19 55.82
C ALA A 10 -4.54 16.21 54.34
N ASN A 11 -3.81 15.21 53.88
CA ASN A 11 -3.65 14.94 52.46
C ASN A 11 -5.00 14.50 51.90
N ALA A 12 -5.69 15.34 51.15
CA ALA A 12 -6.82 14.98 50.36
C ALA A 12 -6.30 14.13 49.17
N VAL A 13 -6.35 12.81 49.31
CA VAL A 13 -6.18 11.89 48.18
C VAL A 13 -7.44 12.00 47.37
N ALA A 14 -7.32 12.44 46.10
CA ALA A 14 -8.42 12.39 45.17
C ALA A 14 -8.93 10.93 45.07
N PRO A 15 -10.24 10.71 45.09
CA PRO A 15 -10.77 9.35 44.96
C PRO A 15 -10.26 8.77 43.65
N THR A 16 -9.53 7.65 43.72
CA THR A 16 -9.24 6.82 42.56
C THR A 16 -10.56 6.28 42.06
N GLY A 17 -10.99 6.72 40.89
CA GLY A 17 -12.20 6.18 40.25
C GLY A 17 -12.19 4.66 40.21
N GLY A 18 -13.34 4.03 40.11
CA GLY A 18 -13.48 2.60 39.87
C GLY A 18 -12.74 2.13 38.60
N PRO A 19 -12.63 0.84 38.35
CA PRO A 19 -12.09 0.33 37.11
C PRO A 19 -12.86 0.95 35.93
N LYS A 20 -12.14 1.28 34.86
CA LYS A 20 -12.73 1.81 33.64
C LYS A 20 -13.74 0.80 33.08
N ASP A 21 -14.94 1.26 32.70
CA ASP A 21 -15.91 0.40 32.01
C ASP A 21 -15.42 0.19 30.56
N GLU A 22 -15.33 -1.09 30.16
CA GLU A 22 -14.93 -1.51 28.80
C GLU A 22 -16.10 -2.14 28.04
N THR A 23 -17.30 -2.17 28.63
CA THR A 23 -18.50 -2.74 28.01
C THR A 23 -19.10 -1.76 27.01
N PRO A 24 -19.43 -2.22 25.77
CA PRO A 24 -20.17 -1.37 24.82
C PRO A 24 -21.65 -1.27 25.20
N PRO A 25 -22.35 -0.21 24.76
CA PRO A 25 -23.80 -0.07 24.96
C PRO A 25 -24.56 -1.26 24.37
N LYS A 26 -25.74 -1.56 24.94
CA LYS A 26 -26.63 -2.63 24.48
C LYS A 26 -27.97 -2.07 24.02
N VAL A 27 -28.53 -2.65 22.97
CA VAL A 27 -29.89 -2.33 22.52
C VAL A 27 -30.92 -2.90 23.50
N VAL A 28 -31.83 -2.05 23.96
CA VAL A 28 -32.92 -2.40 24.87
C VAL A 28 -34.26 -2.49 24.15
N GLN A 29 -34.47 -1.62 23.14
CA GLN A 29 -35.73 -1.56 22.39
C GLN A 29 -35.47 -1.08 20.98
N GLU A 30 -36.20 -1.65 20.04
CA GLU A 30 -36.23 -1.26 18.65
C GLU A 30 -37.70 -1.06 18.22
N VAL A 31 -37.99 0.01 17.48
CA VAL A 31 -39.33 0.31 16.96
C VAL A 31 -39.24 0.74 15.50
N PRO A 32 -39.72 -0.07 14.54
CA PRO A 32 -40.13 -1.46 14.71
C PRO A 32 -38.98 -2.36 15.13
N GLU A 33 -39.27 -3.60 15.49
CA GLU A 33 -38.24 -4.59 15.81
C GLU A 33 -37.31 -4.85 14.61
N ASN A 34 -36.05 -5.14 14.88
CA ASN A 34 -35.08 -5.57 13.88
C ASN A 34 -35.62 -6.81 13.13
N ARG A 35 -35.41 -6.85 11.82
CA ARG A 35 -35.97 -7.86 10.92
C ARG A 35 -37.50 -7.83 10.77
N SER A 36 -38.13 -6.64 11.00
CA SER A 36 -39.55 -6.46 10.70
C SER A 36 -39.83 -6.51 9.21
N ILE A 37 -41.01 -6.98 8.85
CA ILE A 37 -41.54 -7.04 7.47
C ILE A 37 -42.71 -6.08 7.30
N ASN A 38 -43.12 -5.84 6.07
CA ASN A 38 -44.23 -4.91 5.73
C ASN A 38 -44.05 -3.52 6.33
N PHE A 39 -42.82 -3.02 6.33
CA PHE A 39 -42.54 -1.68 6.86
C PHE A 39 -43.15 -0.59 5.97
N ILE A 40 -44.05 0.17 6.53
CA ILE A 40 -44.73 1.30 5.86
C ILE A 40 -44.43 2.65 6.54
N GLY A 41 -43.63 2.64 7.60
CA GLY A 41 -43.24 3.81 8.37
C GLY A 41 -42.14 4.64 7.69
N LYS A 42 -41.96 5.86 8.20
CA LYS A 42 -40.83 6.73 7.80
C LYS A 42 -39.80 6.91 8.93
N LYS A 43 -39.90 6.13 10.00
CA LYS A 43 -39.08 6.32 11.19
C LYS A 43 -38.74 5.00 11.85
N ILE A 44 -37.49 4.90 12.30
CA ILE A 44 -36.95 3.80 13.11
C ILE A 44 -36.36 4.41 14.39
N GLU A 45 -36.58 3.76 15.52
CA GLU A 45 -36.05 4.15 16.84
C GLU A 45 -35.31 2.99 17.46
N ILE A 46 -34.06 3.22 17.90
CA ILE A 46 -33.18 2.23 18.53
C ILE A 46 -32.74 2.80 19.87
N THR A 47 -33.19 2.21 20.97
CA THR A 47 -32.91 2.65 22.34
C THR A 47 -31.90 1.79 23.02
N PHE A 48 -30.93 2.41 23.69
CA PHE A 48 -29.82 1.76 24.40
C PHE A 48 -30.01 1.80 25.92
N ASP A 49 -29.34 0.91 26.62
CA ASP A 49 -29.36 0.82 28.09
C ASP A 49 -28.67 2.01 28.77
N GLU A 50 -27.75 2.66 28.09
CA GLU A 50 -26.99 3.80 28.58
C GLU A 50 -27.01 5.00 27.61
N TYR A 51 -26.40 6.12 28.04
CA TYR A 51 -26.22 7.30 27.17
C TYR A 51 -25.09 7.03 26.16
N ILE A 52 -25.39 7.33 24.92
CA ILE A 52 -24.49 7.12 23.79
C ILE A 52 -24.12 8.44 23.10
N THR A 53 -23.07 8.39 22.31
CA THR A 53 -22.72 9.42 21.32
C THR A 53 -22.90 8.85 19.92
N LEU A 54 -23.19 9.75 18.97
CA LEU A 54 -23.35 9.40 17.57
C LEU A 54 -22.31 10.19 16.75
N GLU A 55 -21.18 9.55 16.45
CA GLU A 55 -20.07 10.20 15.76
C GLU A 55 -20.14 10.02 14.25
N ASN A 56 -20.06 11.15 13.53
CA ASN A 56 -20.00 11.17 12.06
C ASN A 56 -21.07 10.31 11.36
N ALA A 57 -22.31 10.27 11.90
CA ALA A 57 -23.37 9.40 11.38
C ALA A 57 -23.62 9.57 9.87
N ASN A 58 -23.51 10.80 9.35
CA ASN A 58 -23.70 11.08 7.92
C ASN A 58 -22.64 10.43 7.00
N GLN A 59 -21.49 10.04 7.54
CA GLN A 59 -20.39 9.42 6.79
C GLN A 59 -20.26 7.93 7.09
N ASN A 60 -20.54 7.53 8.32
CA ASN A 60 -20.29 6.18 8.81
C ASN A 60 -21.54 5.29 8.76
N VAL A 61 -22.74 5.86 8.84
CA VAL A 61 -23.96 5.05 8.72
C VAL A 61 -24.27 4.82 7.25
N LEU A 62 -24.29 3.56 6.89
CA LEU A 62 -24.51 3.11 5.52
C LEU A 62 -25.88 2.43 5.40
N ILE A 63 -26.67 2.88 4.43
CA ILE A 63 -27.96 2.28 4.12
C ILE A 63 -27.91 1.59 2.78
N SER A 64 -28.31 0.34 2.74
CA SER A 64 -28.33 -0.50 1.55
C SER A 64 -29.72 -1.11 1.35
N PRO A 65 -30.35 -0.96 0.20
CA PRO A 65 -30.01 -0.13 -0.98
C PRO A 65 -29.81 1.37 -0.68
N PRO A 66 -28.93 2.06 -1.45
CA PRO A 66 -28.68 3.47 -1.24
C PRO A 66 -29.90 4.33 -1.59
N LEU A 67 -30.22 5.27 -0.73
CA LEU A 67 -31.35 6.19 -0.90
C LEU A 67 -30.98 7.37 -1.82
N SER A 68 -31.98 8.00 -2.42
CA SER A 68 -31.79 9.22 -3.19
C SER A 68 -31.52 10.42 -2.27
N GLU A 69 -32.23 10.48 -1.16
CA GLU A 69 -32.03 11.49 -0.11
C GLU A 69 -31.52 10.83 1.18
N LYS A 70 -30.43 11.35 1.74
CA LYS A 70 -29.90 10.85 3.02
C LYS A 70 -30.95 11.06 4.12
N PRO A 71 -31.24 10.04 4.94
CA PRO A 71 -32.16 10.17 6.06
C PRO A 71 -31.62 11.12 7.12
N ASP A 72 -32.51 11.63 7.96
CA ASP A 72 -32.13 12.42 9.14
C ASP A 72 -31.89 11.46 10.31
N ILE A 73 -30.62 11.34 10.74
CA ILE A 73 -30.22 10.47 11.84
C ILE A 73 -29.84 11.33 13.03
N LYS A 74 -30.60 11.22 14.12
CA LYS A 74 -30.43 12.04 15.33
C LYS A 74 -30.44 11.20 16.59
N LEU A 75 -29.70 11.67 17.58
CA LEU A 75 -29.72 11.13 18.93
C LEU A 75 -30.66 11.93 19.80
N HIS A 76 -31.59 11.26 20.46
CA HIS A 76 -32.47 11.79 21.50
C HIS A 76 -32.28 10.99 22.80
N ASN A 77 -31.55 11.56 23.75
CA ASN A 77 -31.16 10.89 25.01
C ASN A 77 -30.40 9.57 24.72
N LYS A 78 -31.02 8.43 24.96
CA LYS A 78 -30.47 7.08 24.72
C LYS A 78 -30.96 6.45 23.42
N THR A 79 -31.70 7.18 22.59
CA THR A 79 -32.39 6.66 21.41
C THR A 79 -31.83 7.27 20.13
N VAL A 80 -31.34 6.43 19.21
CA VAL A 80 -31.04 6.83 17.84
C VAL A 80 -32.32 6.78 17.02
N VAL A 81 -32.64 7.90 16.36
CA VAL A 81 -33.80 8.04 15.50
C VAL A 81 -33.34 8.20 14.06
N VAL A 82 -33.75 7.28 13.19
CA VAL A 82 -33.55 7.36 11.74
C VAL A 82 -34.87 7.74 11.09
N LYS A 83 -34.92 8.88 10.39
CA LYS A 83 -36.09 9.37 9.69
C LYS A 83 -35.85 9.47 8.19
N PHE A 84 -36.56 8.63 7.40
CA PHE A 84 -36.53 8.66 5.95
C PHE A 84 -37.24 9.90 5.39
N LYS A 85 -36.65 10.52 4.37
CA LYS A 85 -37.20 11.71 3.70
C LYS A 85 -37.99 11.38 2.45
N GLU A 86 -37.72 10.21 1.88
CA GLU A 86 -38.39 9.69 0.69
C GLU A 86 -39.21 8.44 1.01
N ASP A 87 -40.05 8.00 0.08
CA ASP A 87 -40.72 6.73 0.16
C ASP A 87 -39.78 5.62 -0.24
N LEU A 88 -39.75 4.54 0.53
CA LEU A 88 -38.89 3.40 0.30
C LEU A 88 -39.43 2.55 -0.87
N ALA A 89 -38.53 1.91 -1.61
CA ALA A 89 -38.91 1.00 -2.69
C ALA A 89 -39.76 -0.17 -2.15
N PRO A 90 -40.81 -0.60 -2.86
CA PRO A 90 -41.65 -1.70 -2.42
C PRO A 90 -40.90 -3.05 -2.54
N ASN A 91 -41.29 -4.04 -1.76
CA ASN A 91 -40.76 -5.40 -1.74
C ASN A 91 -39.23 -5.44 -1.68
N THR A 92 -38.64 -4.59 -0.84
CA THR A 92 -37.19 -4.41 -0.77
C THR A 92 -36.71 -4.59 0.66
N THR A 93 -35.66 -5.39 0.85
CA THR A 93 -34.95 -5.53 2.11
C THR A 93 -33.91 -4.40 2.23
N TYR A 94 -34.01 -3.63 3.30
CA TYR A 94 -33.07 -2.57 3.66
C TYR A 94 -32.22 -2.99 4.84
N THR A 95 -30.94 -2.64 4.80
CA THR A 95 -30.02 -2.76 5.91
C THR A 95 -29.43 -1.39 6.27
N ILE A 96 -29.33 -1.11 7.56
CA ILE A 96 -28.69 0.09 8.10
C ILE A 96 -27.51 -0.38 8.93
N ASN A 97 -26.31 -0.17 8.41
CA ASN A 97 -25.06 -0.48 9.11
C ASN A 97 -24.55 0.79 9.79
N PHE A 98 -24.46 0.77 11.12
CA PHE A 98 -24.01 1.91 11.91
C PHE A 98 -22.47 1.99 12.02
N GLY A 99 -21.75 0.96 11.59
CA GLY A 99 -20.29 0.91 11.66
C GLY A 99 -19.79 1.14 13.09
N SER A 100 -18.93 2.13 13.26
CA SER A 100 -18.39 2.57 14.56
C SER A 100 -19.01 3.87 15.07
N SER A 101 -20.15 4.29 14.51
CA SER A 101 -20.76 5.60 14.84
C SER A 101 -21.33 5.66 16.26
N ILE A 102 -21.78 4.53 16.80
CA ILE A 102 -22.40 4.46 18.13
C ILE A 102 -21.32 4.11 19.15
N LYS A 103 -21.19 4.94 20.17
CA LYS A 103 -20.27 4.74 21.29
C LYS A 103 -20.95 5.14 22.59
N ASP A 104 -20.52 4.57 23.72
CA ASP A 104 -20.95 5.10 25.01
C ASP A 104 -20.45 6.55 25.21
N LEU A 105 -21.16 7.30 26.06
CA LEU A 105 -20.90 8.71 26.28
C LEU A 105 -19.65 8.96 27.13
N HIS A 106 -19.31 8.06 28.05
CA HIS A 106 -18.33 8.32 29.10
C HIS A 106 -16.94 7.78 28.73
N GLU A 107 -16.85 6.54 28.32
CA GLU A 107 -15.60 5.85 28.03
C GLU A 107 -15.27 5.79 26.53
N GLY A 108 -16.26 5.97 25.65
CA GLY A 108 -16.13 5.94 24.20
C GLY A 108 -16.03 4.51 23.63
N ASN A 109 -16.52 3.49 24.36
CA ASN A 109 -16.53 2.11 23.89
C ASN A 109 -17.46 1.97 22.68
N PRO A 110 -16.96 1.51 21.50
CA PRO A 110 -17.77 1.45 20.30
C PRO A 110 -18.69 0.23 20.29
N PHE A 111 -19.95 0.46 19.93
CA PHE A 111 -20.92 -0.58 19.58
C PHE A 111 -20.71 -0.98 18.13
N LYS A 112 -19.86 -1.97 17.88
CA LYS A 112 -19.42 -2.38 16.54
C LYS A 112 -20.38 -3.36 15.90
N ASP A 113 -20.35 -3.41 14.56
CA ASP A 113 -21.00 -4.42 13.72
C ASP A 113 -22.53 -4.51 13.88
N TYR A 114 -23.14 -3.46 14.39
CA TYR A 114 -24.58 -3.42 14.51
C TYR A 114 -25.25 -3.08 13.17
N VAL A 115 -26.04 -4.04 12.70
CA VAL A 115 -26.84 -3.92 11.47
C VAL A 115 -28.32 -4.06 11.84
N TYR A 116 -29.09 -3.05 11.48
CA TYR A 116 -30.54 -3.07 11.59
C TYR A 116 -31.13 -3.36 10.21
N SER A 117 -31.96 -4.40 10.08
CA SER A 117 -32.56 -4.84 8.82
C SER A 117 -34.08 -4.78 8.91
N PHE A 118 -34.72 -4.48 7.79
CA PHE A 118 -36.19 -4.54 7.67
C PHE A 118 -36.58 -4.70 6.20
N SER A 119 -37.82 -5.13 5.94
CA SER A 119 -38.35 -5.22 4.59
C SER A 119 -39.64 -4.45 4.43
N THR A 120 -39.80 -3.78 3.29
CA THR A 120 -41.08 -3.19 2.85
C THR A 120 -42.03 -4.23 2.26
N GLY A 121 -41.56 -5.45 2.02
CA GLY A 121 -42.32 -6.60 1.55
C GLY A 121 -42.66 -7.62 2.64
N GLU A 122 -43.18 -8.76 2.21
CA GLU A 122 -43.66 -9.84 3.09
C GLU A 122 -42.53 -10.74 3.62
N PHE A 123 -41.31 -10.61 3.12
CA PHE A 123 -40.15 -11.41 3.55
C PHE A 123 -38.87 -10.55 3.59
N ILE A 124 -37.87 -11.06 4.28
CA ILE A 124 -36.54 -10.48 4.31
C ILE A 124 -35.60 -11.37 3.54
N ASP A 125 -34.85 -10.77 2.60
CA ASP A 125 -33.75 -11.45 1.92
C ASP A 125 -32.62 -11.76 2.92
N THR A 126 -32.05 -12.96 2.81
CA THR A 126 -31.06 -13.47 3.79
C THR A 126 -29.70 -13.80 3.19
N LEU A 127 -29.58 -13.70 1.87
CA LEU A 127 -28.32 -13.99 1.17
C LEU A 127 -27.29 -12.87 1.40
N SER A 128 -26.05 -13.20 1.18
CA SER A 128 -24.92 -12.29 1.38
C SER A 128 -23.81 -12.49 0.36
N ILE A 129 -22.97 -11.47 0.22
CA ILE A 129 -21.67 -11.50 -0.47
C ILE A 129 -20.66 -10.89 0.48
N ALA A 130 -19.53 -11.56 0.68
CA ALA A 130 -18.45 -11.10 1.54
C ALA A 130 -17.09 -11.31 0.87
N GLY A 131 -16.10 -10.54 1.31
CA GLY A 131 -14.76 -10.65 0.79
C GLY A 131 -13.81 -9.61 1.38
N SER A 132 -12.69 -9.42 0.70
CA SER A 132 -11.69 -8.43 1.04
C SER A 132 -11.22 -7.64 -0.18
N ILE A 133 -10.77 -6.41 0.05
CA ILE A 133 -10.16 -5.57 -0.95
C ILE A 133 -8.72 -5.29 -0.55
N LEU A 134 -7.81 -5.64 -1.44
CA LEU A 134 -6.38 -5.41 -1.29
C LEU A 134 -5.91 -4.46 -2.40
N ASN A 135 -4.90 -3.65 -2.11
CA ASN A 135 -4.23 -2.91 -3.16
C ASN A 135 -3.55 -3.88 -4.14
N ALA A 136 -3.64 -3.62 -5.43
CA ALA A 136 -3.16 -4.55 -6.46
C ALA A 136 -1.64 -4.69 -6.48
N GLU A 137 -0.90 -3.61 -6.17
CA GLU A 137 0.55 -3.57 -6.24
C GLU A 137 1.23 -4.09 -4.97
N ASP A 138 0.80 -3.63 -3.78
CA ASP A 138 1.46 -3.94 -2.50
C ASP A 138 0.68 -4.88 -1.58
N LYS A 139 -0.49 -5.38 -2.04
CA LYS A 139 -1.37 -6.32 -1.32
C LYS A 139 -1.87 -5.83 0.04
N LYS A 140 -1.67 -4.56 0.37
CA LYS A 140 -2.17 -4.01 1.63
C LYS A 140 -3.69 -3.91 1.65
N PRO A 141 -4.33 -4.10 2.81
CA PRO A 141 -5.77 -3.91 2.96
C PRO A 141 -6.19 -2.49 2.58
N VAL A 142 -7.31 -2.36 1.87
CA VAL A 142 -7.87 -1.04 1.50
C VAL A 142 -9.05 -0.73 2.41
N GLU A 143 -8.89 0.24 3.30
CA GLU A 143 -9.92 0.72 4.22
C GLU A 143 -10.84 1.77 3.54
N ASN A 144 -12.10 1.80 3.96
CA ASN A 144 -13.10 2.79 3.54
C ASN A 144 -13.44 2.82 2.04
N ALA A 145 -13.18 1.74 1.30
CA ALA A 145 -13.66 1.59 -0.06
C ALA A 145 -15.14 1.18 -0.07
N TYR A 146 -15.95 1.80 -0.93
CA TYR A 146 -17.31 1.34 -1.17
C TYR A 146 -17.30 0.06 -2.01
N VAL A 147 -18.12 -0.89 -1.63
CA VAL A 147 -18.39 -2.10 -2.42
C VAL A 147 -19.82 -2.03 -2.89
N SER A 148 -20.01 -1.99 -4.19
CA SER A 148 -21.27 -1.81 -4.88
C SER A 148 -21.68 -3.08 -5.61
N LEU A 149 -22.94 -3.46 -5.51
CA LEU A 149 -23.51 -4.56 -6.26
C LEU A 149 -24.53 -4.03 -7.26
N TYR A 150 -24.41 -4.46 -8.51
CA TYR A 150 -25.36 -4.19 -9.57
C TYR A 150 -26.02 -5.50 -10.00
N ALA A 151 -27.32 -5.56 -9.95
CA ALA A 151 -28.12 -6.76 -10.26
C ALA A 151 -27.97 -7.16 -11.73
N SER A 152 -27.86 -8.46 -11.99
CA SER A 152 -27.57 -9.00 -13.33
C SER A 152 -28.71 -8.84 -14.34
N ASP A 153 -29.92 -8.48 -13.88
CA ASP A 153 -31.10 -8.21 -14.71
C ASP A 153 -31.15 -6.80 -15.29
N ARG A 154 -30.19 -5.94 -14.92
CA ARG A 154 -30.06 -4.58 -15.45
C ARG A 154 -29.34 -4.57 -16.79
N ASP A 155 -29.76 -3.65 -17.66
CA ASP A 155 -29.11 -3.43 -18.95
C ASP A 155 -27.75 -2.73 -18.81
N ASN A 156 -26.83 -3.02 -19.72
CA ASN A 156 -25.52 -2.36 -19.83
C ASN A 156 -24.70 -2.36 -18.51
N LEU A 157 -24.56 -3.54 -17.90
CA LEU A 157 -23.90 -3.72 -16.59
C LEU A 157 -22.57 -2.97 -16.46
N ASP A 158 -21.73 -3.00 -17.50
CA ASP A 158 -20.41 -2.37 -17.50
C ASP A 158 -20.45 -0.84 -17.40
N SER A 159 -21.55 -0.22 -17.76
CA SER A 159 -21.73 1.23 -17.66
C SER A 159 -22.38 1.68 -16.34
N LEU A 160 -22.92 0.75 -15.56
CA LEU A 160 -23.63 1.08 -14.33
C LEU A 160 -22.74 1.77 -13.27
N PRO A 161 -21.49 1.33 -13.02
CA PRO A 161 -20.62 2.03 -12.08
C PRO A 161 -20.30 3.48 -12.46
N LEU A 162 -20.46 3.83 -13.74
CA LEU A 162 -20.20 5.17 -14.27
C LEU A 162 -21.43 6.08 -14.24
N SER A 163 -22.65 5.50 -14.24
CA SER A 163 -23.87 6.26 -14.58
C SER A 163 -25.08 5.98 -13.69
N ALA A 164 -25.03 4.95 -12.85
CA ALA A 164 -26.18 4.53 -12.07
C ALA A 164 -25.81 4.15 -10.63
N LYS A 165 -26.71 4.43 -9.69
CA LYS A 165 -26.55 3.97 -8.30
C LYS A 165 -26.63 2.44 -8.23
N PRO A 166 -25.83 1.83 -7.34
CA PRO A 166 -25.85 0.38 -7.11
C PRO A 166 -27.17 -0.07 -6.46
N ASN A 167 -27.46 -1.37 -6.59
CA ASN A 167 -28.58 -2.00 -5.89
C ASN A 167 -28.28 -2.17 -4.39
N TYR A 168 -27.02 -2.51 -4.05
CA TYR A 168 -26.58 -2.66 -2.66
C TYR A 168 -25.19 -2.06 -2.49
N ILE A 169 -24.88 -1.56 -1.28
CA ILE A 169 -23.57 -1.00 -0.94
C ILE A 169 -23.10 -1.45 0.44
N SER A 170 -21.81 -1.57 0.57
CA SER A 170 -21.09 -1.74 1.84
C SER A 170 -19.79 -0.93 1.82
N LYS A 171 -19.05 -0.93 2.91
CA LYS A 171 -17.70 -0.36 3.01
C LYS A 171 -16.73 -1.36 3.59
N THR A 172 -15.47 -1.26 3.18
CA THR A 172 -14.40 -2.03 3.79
C THR A 172 -14.00 -1.48 5.15
N ASP A 173 -13.66 -2.38 6.06
CA ASP A 173 -13.06 -2.09 7.36
C ASP A 173 -11.52 -1.85 7.24
N LYS A 174 -10.84 -1.73 8.39
CA LYS A 174 -9.38 -1.52 8.46
C LYS A 174 -8.56 -2.67 7.91
N GLU A 175 -9.10 -3.88 7.99
CA GLU A 175 -8.53 -5.10 7.44
C GLU A 175 -8.90 -5.32 5.96
N GLY A 176 -9.56 -4.33 5.32
CA GLY A 176 -10.02 -4.40 3.94
C GLY A 176 -11.21 -5.32 3.71
N LYS A 177 -11.85 -5.84 4.77
CA LYS A 177 -12.97 -6.78 4.68
C LYS A 177 -14.28 -6.04 4.47
N PHE A 178 -15.16 -6.64 3.69
CA PHE A 178 -16.52 -6.15 3.45
C PHE A 178 -17.55 -7.27 3.56
N ARG A 179 -18.79 -6.89 3.84
CA ARG A 179 -19.94 -7.78 3.84
C ARG A 179 -21.18 -7.02 3.41
N LEU A 180 -21.93 -7.61 2.50
CA LEU A 180 -23.26 -7.17 2.06
C LEU A 180 -24.26 -8.26 2.45
N GLU A 181 -25.31 -7.89 3.14
CA GLU A 181 -26.36 -8.78 3.63
C GLU A 181 -27.73 -8.28 3.13
N GLY A 182 -28.74 -9.15 3.24
CA GLY A 182 -30.10 -8.83 2.79
C GLY A 182 -30.21 -8.80 1.28
N LEU A 183 -29.49 -9.68 0.59
CA LEU A 183 -29.45 -9.73 -0.87
C LEU A 183 -30.53 -10.66 -1.42
N ALA A 184 -31.19 -10.25 -2.49
CA ALA A 184 -32.08 -11.09 -3.27
C ALA A 184 -31.31 -12.23 -3.96
N ASP A 185 -31.99 -13.35 -4.24
CA ASP A 185 -31.40 -14.53 -4.90
C ASP A 185 -31.20 -14.27 -6.40
N GLN A 186 -30.04 -13.69 -6.71
CA GLN A 186 -29.59 -13.43 -8.07
C GLN A 186 -28.06 -13.26 -8.14
N LYS A 187 -27.55 -13.03 -9.35
CA LYS A 187 -26.14 -12.71 -9.58
C LYS A 187 -25.92 -11.20 -9.63
N TYR A 188 -24.72 -10.78 -9.26
CA TYR A 188 -24.35 -9.38 -9.18
C TYR A 188 -23.01 -9.11 -9.85
N LEU A 189 -22.90 -7.98 -10.53
CA LEU A 189 -21.61 -7.35 -10.81
C LEU A 189 -21.11 -6.75 -9.50
N VAL A 190 -19.91 -7.14 -9.08
CA VAL A 190 -19.23 -6.60 -7.90
C VAL A 190 -18.23 -5.56 -8.33
N PHE A 191 -18.39 -4.35 -7.84
CA PHE A 191 -17.53 -3.22 -8.15
C PHE A 191 -17.14 -2.49 -6.86
N ALA A 192 -15.86 -2.25 -6.67
CA ALA A 192 -15.36 -1.49 -5.52
C ALA A 192 -14.78 -0.14 -5.98
N LEU A 193 -15.01 0.88 -5.18
CA LEU A 193 -14.66 2.27 -5.49
C LEU A 193 -14.16 2.99 -4.24
N LYS A 194 -12.98 3.60 -4.35
CA LYS A 194 -12.54 4.61 -3.38
C LYS A 194 -13.01 5.97 -3.88
N ASP A 195 -14.25 6.26 -3.56
CA ASP A 195 -15.03 7.40 -4.02
C ASP A 195 -14.54 8.69 -3.34
N VAL A 196 -13.93 9.57 -4.10
CA VAL A 196 -13.31 10.81 -3.61
C VAL A 196 -14.36 11.91 -3.39
N ASN A 197 -15.38 11.96 -4.25
CA ASN A 197 -16.41 13.00 -4.20
C ASN A 197 -17.73 12.57 -3.52
N SER A 198 -17.82 11.29 -3.09
CA SER A 198 -18.96 10.69 -2.38
C SER A 198 -20.28 10.69 -3.18
N ASN A 199 -20.18 10.48 -4.49
CA ASN A 199 -21.33 10.42 -5.39
C ASN A 199 -21.74 8.99 -5.79
N LEU A 200 -20.94 7.97 -5.45
CA LEU A 200 -21.07 6.55 -5.79
C LEU A 200 -20.94 6.24 -7.29
N TYR A 201 -20.28 7.11 -8.05
CA TYR A 201 -19.94 6.90 -9.46
C TYR A 201 -18.43 6.90 -9.65
N PHE A 202 -17.95 6.08 -10.55
CA PHE A 202 -16.57 6.15 -11.00
C PHE A 202 -16.47 7.21 -12.11
N ASP A 203 -16.10 8.44 -11.75
CA ASP A 203 -16.09 9.59 -12.65
C ASP A 203 -14.84 10.48 -12.54
N LEU A 204 -13.95 10.22 -11.58
CA LEU A 204 -12.71 10.97 -11.42
C LEU A 204 -11.47 10.10 -11.72
N PRO A 205 -10.46 10.65 -12.40
CA PRO A 205 -9.26 9.88 -12.79
C PRO A 205 -8.35 9.46 -11.62
N ASN A 206 -8.57 10.03 -10.44
CA ASN A 206 -7.83 9.71 -9.21
C ASN A 206 -8.59 8.78 -8.26
N GLU A 207 -9.72 8.25 -8.70
CA GLU A 207 -10.45 7.24 -7.95
C GLU A 207 -9.84 5.86 -8.20
N GLU A 208 -9.73 5.08 -7.10
CA GLU A 208 -9.26 3.71 -7.18
C GLU A 208 -10.45 2.76 -7.35
N VAL A 209 -10.31 1.76 -8.20
CA VAL A 209 -11.36 0.80 -8.51
C VAL A 209 -10.89 -0.64 -8.38
N ALA A 210 -11.83 -1.53 -8.08
CA ALA A 210 -11.63 -2.97 -8.20
C ALA A 210 -12.90 -3.63 -8.73
N PHE A 211 -12.76 -4.63 -9.58
CA PHE A 211 -13.89 -5.33 -10.20
C PHE A 211 -13.56 -6.80 -10.46
N LEU A 212 -14.59 -7.57 -10.74
CA LEU A 212 -14.46 -8.94 -11.21
C LEU A 212 -15.07 -9.03 -12.61
N ASP A 213 -14.44 -9.78 -13.51
CA ASP A 213 -14.97 -10.02 -14.87
C ASP A 213 -16.16 -10.99 -14.89
N THR A 214 -16.51 -11.56 -13.74
CA THR A 214 -17.59 -12.55 -13.62
C THR A 214 -18.64 -12.08 -12.64
N LEU A 215 -19.90 -12.42 -12.93
CA LEU A 215 -21.02 -12.18 -12.03
C LEU A 215 -20.97 -13.14 -10.84
N VAL A 216 -21.14 -12.60 -9.65
CA VAL A 216 -21.10 -13.32 -8.38
C VAL A 216 -22.51 -13.64 -7.92
N PRO A 217 -22.86 -14.91 -7.66
CA PRO A 217 -24.14 -15.26 -7.05
C PRO A 217 -24.15 -14.86 -5.58
N ALA A 218 -25.29 -14.36 -5.09
CA ALA A 218 -25.50 -14.24 -3.66
C ALA A 218 -25.56 -15.64 -3.02
N SER A 219 -24.99 -15.77 -1.82
CA SER A 219 -24.92 -17.04 -1.09
C SER A 219 -25.30 -16.86 0.38
N TYR A 220 -25.62 -17.95 1.04
CA TYR A 220 -25.87 -17.91 2.47
C TYR A 220 -24.58 -17.56 3.22
N PRO A 221 -24.66 -16.77 4.30
CA PRO A 221 -23.49 -16.46 5.12
C PRO A 221 -22.96 -17.74 5.76
N TRP A 222 -21.66 -18.00 5.61
CA TRP A 222 -20.99 -19.04 6.37
C TRP A 222 -20.88 -18.61 7.84
N THR A 223 -21.58 -19.28 8.73
CA THR A 223 -21.36 -19.17 10.16
C THR A 223 -20.41 -20.30 10.56
N ALA A 224 -19.18 -19.95 10.97
CA ALA A 224 -18.32 -20.94 11.60
C ALA A 224 -19.09 -21.60 12.76
N PRO A 225 -19.09 -22.93 12.88
CA PRO A 225 -19.66 -23.57 14.05
C PRO A 225 -18.99 -22.96 15.28
N LYS A 226 -19.77 -22.39 16.20
CA LYS A 226 -19.25 -21.98 17.51
C LYS A 226 -18.65 -23.24 18.12
N GLN A 227 -17.33 -23.34 18.21
CA GLN A 227 -16.71 -24.28 19.12
C GLN A 227 -17.19 -23.87 20.50
N GLN A 228 -18.18 -24.59 21.05
CA GLN A 228 -18.42 -24.56 22.47
C GLN A 228 -17.13 -25.12 23.08
N ALA A 229 -16.40 -24.25 23.76
CA ALA A 229 -15.33 -24.70 24.62
C ALA A 229 -16.00 -25.71 25.57
N LEU A 230 -15.64 -26.97 25.45
CA LEU A 230 -15.98 -27.97 26.47
C LEU A 230 -15.45 -27.39 27.78
N ASP A 231 -16.37 -27.18 28.71
CA ASP A 231 -16.04 -26.66 30.03
C ASP A 231 -14.97 -27.58 30.63
N SER A 232 -13.76 -27.06 30.76
CA SER A 232 -12.61 -27.83 31.26
C SER A 232 -12.86 -28.45 32.62
N THR A 233 -13.82 -27.93 33.38
CA THR A 233 -14.24 -28.47 34.66
C THR A 233 -14.96 -29.82 34.55
N LEU A 234 -15.64 -30.13 33.44
CA LEU A 234 -16.27 -31.41 33.16
C LEU A 234 -15.25 -32.47 32.71
N VAL A 235 -14.20 -32.08 32.01
CA VAL A 235 -13.14 -33.00 31.57
C VAL A 235 -12.26 -33.41 32.75
N ASP A 236 -11.93 -32.48 33.66
CA ASP A 236 -11.12 -32.78 34.86
C ASP A 236 -11.86 -33.66 35.86
N SER A 237 -13.20 -33.59 36.01
CA SER A 237 -13.96 -34.47 36.87
C SER A 237 -14.15 -35.87 36.28
N LEU A 238 -14.09 -36.05 34.97
CA LEU A 238 -14.16 -37.37 34.32
C LEU A 238 -12.81 -38.11 34.35
N THR A 239 -11.69 -37.38 34.21
CA THR A 239 -10.34 -37.98 34.28
C THR A 239 -9.93 -38.41 35.67
N MET A 240 -10.41 -37.76 36.75
CA MET A 240 -10.12 -38.17 38.13
C MET A 240 -10.89 -39.43 38.60
N GLN A 241 -11.97 -39.84 37.91
CA GLN A 241 -12.73 -41.05 38.30
C GLN A 241 -12.27 -42.33 37.60
N VAL A 242 -11.45 -42.25 36.56
CA VAL A 242 -10.99 -43.42 35.78
C VAL A 242 -9.84 -44.17 36.48
N ASP A 243 -9.06 -43.51 37.33
CA ASP A 243 -7.88 -44.13 37.99
C ASP A 243 -8.19 -45.06 39.17
N THR A 244 -9.47 -45.26 39.56
CA THR A 244 -9.82 -46.02 40.75
C THR A 244 -10.83 -47.17 40.56
N LEU A 245 -11.23 -47.53 39.33
CA LEU A 245 -12.23 -48.57 39.10
C LEU A 245 -11.63 -49.85 38.48
N ALA A 246 -11.87 -50.98 39.16
CA ALA A 246 -11.51 -52.30 38.68
C ALA A 246 -12.26 -52.64 37.35
N MET A 247 -11.63 -53.43 36.49
CA MET A 247 -12.02 -53.75 35.12
C MET A 247 -13.44 -54.33 34.92
N ASP A 248 -14.12 -54.83 35.98
CA ASP A 248 -15.44 -55.45 35.85
C ASP A 248 -16.64 -54.48 35.81
N THR A 249 -16.38 -53.18 36.03
CA THR A 249 -17.42 -52.11 35.96
C THR A 249 -17.40 -51.29 34.68
N LEU A 250 -16.44 -51.55 33.80
CA LEU A 250 -16.25 -50.73 32.56
C LEU A 250 -17.41 -50.90 31.56
N ALA A 251 -18.01 -52.09 31.49
CA ALA A 251 -19.13 -52.36 30.58
C ALA A 251 -20.41 -51.61 30.97
N ASN A 252 -20.71 -51.52 32.29
CA ASN A 252 -21.86 -50.76 32.77
C ASN A 252 -21.66 -49.23 32.67
N TYR A 253 -20.41 -48.79 32.68
CA TYR A 253 -20.09 -47.36 32.53
C TYR A 253 -20.18 -46.91 31.09
N LEU A 254 -19.81 -47.76 30.13
CA LEU A 254 -19.98 -47.51 28.69
C LEU A 254 -21.45 -47.42 28.29
N ASP A 255 -22.32 -48.29 28.83
CA ASP A 255 -23.77 -48.20 28.60
C ASP A 255 -24.38 -46.91 29.22
N THR A 256 -23.84 -46.44 30.36
CA THR A 256 -24.28 -45.17 30.97
C THR A 256 -23.79 -43.94 30.15
N LEU A 257 -22.59 -44.00 29.58
CA LEU A 257 -22.07 -42.96 28.69
C LEU A 257 -22.84 -42.89 27.38
N VAL A 258 -23.20 -44.04 26.79
CA VAL A 258 -24.04 -44.09 25.59
C VAL A 258 -25.43 -43.49 25.86
N ASN A 259 -26.04 -43.81 27.01
CA ASN A 259 -27.33 -43.23 27.42
C ASN A 259 -27.25 -41.72 27.76
N ILE A 260 -26.12 -41.24 28.28
CA ILE A 260 -25.89 -39.81 28.47
C ILE A 260 -25.67 -39.11 27.14
N MET A 261 -24.99 -39.73 26.19
CA MET A 261 -24.84 -39.20 24.82
C MET A 261 -26.17 -39.20 24.04
N ASP A 262 -27.07 -40.16 24.26
CA ASP A 262 -28.42 -40.17 23.68
C ASP A 262 -29.39 -39.19 24.37
N SER A 263 -29.12 -38.77 25.61
CA SER A 263 -29.95 -37.81 26.35
C SER A 263 -29.46 -36.35 26.26
N VAL A 264 -28.26 -36.11 25.75
CA VAL A 264 -27.88 -34.79 25.30
C VAL A 264 -28.63 -34.58 23.97
N VAL A 265 -29.84 -34.04 24.07
CA VAL A 265 -30.52 -33.41 22.93
C VAL A 265 -29.61 -32.28 22.53
N PHE A 266 -28.74 -32.55 21.53
CA PHE A 266 -28.28 -31.49 20.68
C PHE A 266 -29.57 -30.92 20.08
N GLU A 267 -30.00 -29.73 20.50
CA GLU A 267 -30.71 -28.89 19.59
C GLU A 267 -29.76 -28.68 18.40
N THR A 268 -29.76 -29.67 17.55
CA THR A 268 -29.35 -29.48 16.16
C THR A 268 -30.40 -28.52 15.61
N GLU A 269 -30.18 -27.19 15.80
CA GLU A 269 -30.49 -26.31 14.71
C GLU A 269 -29.87 -27.00 13.51
N THR A 270 -30.73 -27.47 12.63
CA THR A 270 -30.35 -28.09 11.36
C THR A 270 -29.43 -27.13 10.68
N ILE A 271 -28.12 -27.31 10.90
CA ILE A 271 -27.09 -26.68 10.07
C ILE A 271 -27.26 -27.43 8.76
N THR A 272 -28.15 -26.90 7.92
CA THR A 272 -28.12 -27.20 6.51
C THR A 272 -26.69 -26.94 6.11
N MET A 273 -26.00 -27.99 5.63
CA MET A 273 -24.65 -27.89 5.05
C MET A 273 -24.76 -26.95 3.85
N TYR A 274 -24.68 -25.66 4.12
CA TYR A 274 -24.57 -24.66 3.08
C TYR A 274 -23.13 -24.71 2.58
N ASP A 275 -23.04 -24.72 1.27
CA ASP A 275 -21.89 -24.84 0.41
C ASP A 275 -20.62 -24.29 1.09
N GLN A 276 -19.61 -25.14 1.28
CA GLN A 276 -18.28 -24.79 1.82
C GLN A 276 -17.55 -23.77 0.95
N ASN A 277 -18.17 -23.34 -0.15
CA ASN A 277 -17.76 -22.30 -1.07
C ASN A 277 -18.48 -20.96 -0.82
N ALA A 278 -18.76 -20.57 0.41
CA ALA A 278 -19.01 -19.16 0.71
C ALA A 278 -17.81 -18.37 0.20
N LEU A 279 -17.94 -17.81 -0.99
CA LEU A 279 -16.87 -17.17 -1.74
C LEU A 279 -16.33 -15.98 -0.93
N ASN A 280 -15.23 -16.18 -0.24
CA ASN A 280 -14.42 -15.07 0.22
C ASN A 280 -13.78 -14.44 -1.02
N LEU A 281 -14.46 -13.45 -1.58
CA LEU A 281 -13.98 -12.74 -2.74
C LEU A 281 -12.76 -11.91 -2.36
N THR A 282 -11.75 -11.95 -3.19
CA THR A 282 -10.63 -11.01 -3.09
C THR A 282 -10.63 -10.14 -4.34
N LEU A 283 -10.80 -8.84 -4.15
CA LEU A 283 -10.70 -7.85 -5.22
C LEU A 283 -9.39 -7.07 -5.04
N TYR A 284 -8.76 -6.75 -6.17
CA TYR A 284 -7.53 -5.99 -6.19
C TYR A 284 -7.79 -4.59 -6.70
N MET A 285 -7.61 -3.61 -5.81
CA MET A 285 -7.88 -2.21 -6.10
C MET A 285 -6.68 -1.52 -6.74
N PHE A 286 -6.94 -0.74 -7.75
CA PHE A 286 -5.94 -0.02 -8.52
C PHE A 286 -6.45 1.34 -8.98
N THR A 287 -5.54 2.25 -9.32
CA THR A 287 -5.85 3.49 -10.03
C THR A 287 -5.60 3.29 -11.52
N GLU A 288 -6.54 3.70 -12.38
CA GLU A 288 -6.31 3.69 -13.81
C GLU A 288 -5.24 4.71 -14.22
N VAL A 289 -4.44 4.35 -15.19
CA VAL A 289 -3.54 5.32 -15.81
C VAL A 289 -4.33 6.11 -16.86
N ASP A 290 -4.46 7.40 -16.62
CA ASP A 290 -4.91 8.32 -17.67
C ASP A 290 -3.88 8.29 -18.80
N SER A 291 -4.22 7.63 -19.92
CA SER A 291 -3.30 7.42 -21.05
C SER A 291 -2.96 8.71 -21.81
N THR A 292 -3.58 9.82 -21.44
CA THR A 292 -3.34 11.11 -22.11
C THR A 292 -1.98 11.67 -21.70
N GLN A 293 -1.05 11.75 -22.64
CA GLN A 293 0.24 12.36 -22.40
C GLN A 293 0.11 13.89 -22.28
N VAL A 294 0.62 14.44 -21.20
CA VAL A 294 0.58 15.88 -20.91
C VAL A 294 1.90 16.33 -20.33
N LEU A 295 2.35 17.49 -20.73
CA LEU A 295 3.44 18.20 -20.06
C LEU A 295 2.91 18.85 -18.76
N LEU A 296 3.22 18.26 -17.62
CA LEU A 296 2.73 18.68 -16.30
C LEU A 296 3.48 19.90 -15.75
N GLU A 297 4.78 19.95 -15.96
CA GLU A 297 5.62 21.02 -15.43
C GLU A 297 6.67 21.46 -16.45
N LYS A 298 6.88 22.75 -16.49
CA LYS A 298 7.96 23.39 -17.21
C LYS A 298 8.47 24.58 -16.38
N LYS A 299 9.65 24.41 -15.77
CA LYS A 299 10.10 25.37 -14.75
C LYS A 299 11.61 25.52 -14.69
N LEU A 300 12.07 26.76 -14.54
CA LEU A 300 13.42 27.04 -14.11
C LEU A 300 13.50 26.72 -12.58
N VAL A 301 14.10 25.58 -12.25
CA VAL A 301 14.14 25.05 -10.87
C VAL A 301 15.21 25.77 -10.06
N GLU A 302 16.37 25.95 -10.69
CA GLU A 302 17.54 26.61 -10.15
C GLU A 302 18.26 27.38 -11.25
N GLU A 303 19.20 28.23 -10.88
CA GLU A 303 20.07 28.89 -11.88
C GLU A 303 20.81 27.83 -12.69
N GLY A 304 20.65 27.88 -14.02
CA GLY A 304 21.24 26.90 -14.94
C GLY A 304 20.53 25.55 -15.02
N LEU A 305 19.27 25.43 -14.54
CA LEU A 305 18.52 24.17 -14.58
C LEU A 305 17.05 24.41 -14.92
N LEU A 306 16.65 24.00 -16.14
CA LEU A 306 15.24 23.85 -16.53
C LEU A 306 14.80 22.41 -16.36
N ARG A 307 13.54 22.22 -15.90
CA ARG A 307 12.90 20.92 -15.75
C ARG A 307 11.60 20.87 -16.52
N PHE A 308 11.39 19.77 -17.23
CA PHE A 308 10.16 19.43 -17.94
C PHE A 308 9.68 18.08 -17.39
N VAL A 309 8.44 18.03 -16.88
CA VAL A 309 7.85 16.82 -16.30
C VAL A 309 6.65 16.41 -17.15
N PHE A 310 6.64 15.19 -17.61
CA PHE A 310 5.55 14.58 -18.37
C PHE A 310 4.73 13.66 -17.46
N ARG A 311 3.46 13.47 -17.79
CA ARG A 311 2.57 12.57 -17.02
C ARG A 311 3.00 11.12 -17.13
N HIS A 312 3.43 10.70 -18.30
CA HIS A 312 3.87 9.34 -18.58
C HIS A 312 5.28 9.31 -19.14
N PRO A 313 5.94 8.14 -19.14
CA PRO A 313 7.22 7.97 -19.80
C PRO A 313 7.13 8.46 -21.26
N ALA A 314 7.97 9.39 -21.59
CA ALA A 314 8.00 10.06 -22.89
C ALA A 314 9.37 9.85 -23.55
N LYS A 315 9.70 8.59 -23.88
CA LYS A 315 10.99 8.22 -24.50
C LYS A 315 11.22 8.97 -25.81
N ASP A 316 10.14 9.19 -26.55
CA ASP A 316 10.16 9.85 -27.84
C ASP A 316 9.92 11.36 -27.75
N ALA A 317 9.78 11.90 -26.54
CA ALA A 317 9.61 13.33 -26.37
C ALA A 317 10.92 14.06 -26.66
N VAL A 318 10.83 15.03 -27.52
CA VAL A 318 11.94 15.89 -27.89
C VAL A 318 11.73 17.27 -27.28
N VAL A 319 12.66 17.66 -26.40
CA VAL A 319 12.77 19.05 -25.95
C VAL A 319 13.93 19.67 -26.69
N MET A 320 13.65 20.70 -27.45
CA MET A 320 14.65 21.34 -28.32
C MET A 320 14.56 22.85 -28.29
N THR A 321 15.63 23.51 -28.72
CA THR A 321 15.61 24.93 -29.02
C THR A 321 15.87 25.15 -30.51
N PRO A 322 15.01 25.91 -31.19
CA PRO A 322 15.25 26.28 -32.59
C PRO A 322 16.25 27.42 -32.75
N GLU A 323 16.72 27.99 -31.64
CA GLU A 323 17.65 29.12 -31.67
C GLU A 323 19.10 28.67 -31.82
N MET A 324 19.90 29.43 -32.56
CA MET A 324 21.36 29.29 -32.56
C MET A 324 21.90 29.76 -31.20
N LEU A 325 22.62 28.89 -30.50
CA LEU A 325 23.20 29.16 -29.20
C LEU A 325 24.64 29.72 -29.35
N PRO A 326 25.06 30.66 -28.49
CA PRO A 326 26.46 31.09 -28.46
C PRO A 326 27.40 29.92 -28.08
N ASP A 327 28.61 29.89 -28.59
CA ASP A 327 29.62 28.85 -28.28
C ASP A 327 29.93 28.72 -26.78
N THR A 328 29.72 29.79 -26.01
CA THR A 328 29.89 29.79 -24.56
C THR A 328 28.68 29.26 -23.79
N PHE A 329 27.59 28.96 -24.46
CA PHE A 329 26.38 28.43 -23.87
C PHE A 329 26.36 26.90 -23.99
N ASN A 330 26.87 26.21 -22.98
CA ASN A 330 26.76 24.76 -22.93
C ASN A 330 25.35 24.37 -22.51
N LEU A 331 24.77 23.37 -23.16
CA LEU A 331 23.48 22.80 -22.85
C LEU A 331 23.58 21.27 -22.85
N VAL A 332 23.22 20.64 -21.73
CA VAL A 332 23.20 19.16 -21.58
C VAL A 332 21.78 18.73 -21.20
N PRO A 333 21.04 18.09 -22.12
CA PRO A 333 19.75 17.47 -21.81
C PRO A 333 19.97 16.12 -21.15
N LEU A 334 19.20 15.86 -20.08
CA LEU A 334 19.20 14.58 -19.36
C LEU A 334 17.78 14.08 -19.19
N HIS A 335 17.59 12.78 -19.36
CA HIS A 335 16.32 12.11 -19.07
C HIS A 335 16.39 11.39 -17.74
N SER A 336 15.25 11.33 -17.04
CA SER A 336 15.08 10.43 -15.90
C SER A 336 15.16 8.97 -16.36
N THR A 337 15.46 8.05 -15.44
CA THR A 337 15.41 6.61 -15.72
C THR A 337 14.01 6.14 -16.12
N ALA A 338 12.97 6.81 -15.60
CA ALA A 338 11.57 6.58 -15.97
C ALA A 338 11.16 7.27 -17.28
N TYR A 339 12.00 8.11 -17.87
CA TYR A 339 11.71 8.94 -19.06
C TYR A 339 10.50 9.87 -18.92
N ASP A 340 10.08 10.18 -17.70
CA ASP A 340 8.99 11.10 -17.38
C ASP A 340 9.46 12.54 -17.15
N THR A 341 10.75 12.75 -17.01
CA THR A 341 11.36 14.05 -16.72
C THR A 341 12.56 14.29 -17.60
N VAL A 342 12.63 15.51 -18.15
CA VAL A 342 13.80 16.01 -18.87
C VAL A 342 14.37 17.19 -18.12
N TRP A 343 15.67 17.14 -17.85
CA TRP A 343 16.41 18.24 -17.28
C TRP A 343 17.34 18.83 -18.32
N TRP A 344 17.31 20.16 -18.44
CA TRP A 344 18.29 20.92 -19.21
C TRP A 344 19.24 21.61 -18.24
N TYR A 345 20.46 21.10 -18.20
CA TYR A 345 21.57 21.78 -17.54
C TYR A 345 22.23 22.72 -18.52
N PHE A 346 22.46 23.98 -18.12
CA PHE A 346 23.08 24.98 -19.02
C PHE A 346 23.96 25.96 -18.26
N THR A 347 24.88 26.59 -19.00
CA THR A 347 25.75 27.64 -18.46
C THR A 347 24.92 28.88 -18.13
N PRO A 348 24.82 29.31 -16.87
CA PRO A 348 24.02 30.48 -16.47
C PRO A 348 24.66 31.79 -16.93
N ASN A 349 23.85 32.85 -16.93
CA ASN A 349 24.27 34.24 -17.23
C ASN A 349 24.88 34.49 -18.62
N VAL A 350 24.83 33.54 -19.55
CA VAL A 350 25.26 33.71 -20.94
C VAL A 350 24.12 34.24 -21.83
N LYS A 351 22.89 33.87 -21.53
CA LYS A 351 21.69 34.25 -22.27
C LYS A 351 20.53 34.55 -21.30
N ASP A 352 19.76 35.59 -21.57
CA ASP A 352 18.64 36.03 -20.72
C ASP A 352 17.37 35.17 -20.86
N SER A 353 17.17 34.62 -22.04
CA SER A 353 15.99 33.81 -22.37
C SER A 353 16.28 32.89 -23.55
N ILE A 354 15.55 31.80 -23.64
CA ILE A 354 15.65 30.79 -24.69
C ILE A 354 14.25 30.42 -25.19
N TRP A 355 14.12 30.16 -26.46
CA TRP A 355 12.93 29.61 -27.05
C TRP A 355 12.98 28.08 -26.94
N VAL A 356 11.96 27.45 -26.37
CA VAL A 356 11.90 26.00 -26.19
C VAL A 356 10.67 25.45 -26.87
N GLN A 357 10.86 24.37 -27.62
CA GLN A 357 9.80 23.56 -28.21
C GLN A 357 9.80 22.18 -27.55
N VAL A 358 8.63 21.75 -27.11
CA VAL A 358 8.42 20.41 -26.58
C VAL A 358 7.51 19.66 -27.55
N LYS A 359 8.01 18.56 -28.08
CA LYS A 359 7.30 17.70 -29.01
C LYS A 359 7.15 16.31 -28.35
N TYR A 360 5.94 15.81 -28.31
CA TYR A 360 5.65 14.40 -28.03
C TYR A 360 4.56 13.96 -29.01
N ASP A 361 4.48 12.68 -29.28
CA ASP A 361 3.75 12.14 -30.41
C ASP A 361 4.24 12.69 -31.77
N THR A 362 3.35 13.14 -32.62
CA THR A 362 3.68 13.60 -33.98
C THR A 362 3.74 15.13 -34.15
N ILE A 363 3.35 15.87 -33.12
CA ILE A 363 3.21 17.35 -33.21
C ILE A 363 4.04 18.08 -32.15
N ILE A 364 4.27 19.36 -32.35
CA ILE A 364 4.80 20.26 -31.33
C ILE A 364 3.65 20.63 -30.41
N ASN A 365 3.73 20.14 -29.14
CA ASN A 365 2.67 20.31 -28.16
C ASN A 365 2.81 21.59 -27.35
N ASP A 366 4.04 22.13 -27.23
CA ASP A 366 4.30 23.40 -26.57
C ASP A 366 5.45 24.12 -27.27
N SER A 367 5.31 25.42 -27.39
CA SER A 367 6.36 26.30 -27.95
C SER A 367 6.30 27.63 -27.21
N SER A 368 7.31 27.91 -26.40
CA SER A 368 7.31 29.11 -25.58
C SER A 368 8.71 29.62 -25.26
N ARG A 369 8.79 30.90 -24.90
CA ARG A 369 10.04 31.57 -24.54
C ARG A 369 10.18 31.53 -23.00
N TYR A 370 11.34 31.05 -22.54
CA TYR A 370 11.67 30.96 -21.13
C TYR A 370 12.69 31.98 -20.73
N SER A 371 12.43 32.69 -19.62
CA SER A 371 13.45 33.48 -18.96
C SER A 371 14.43 32.56 -18.25
N LEU A 372 15.71 32.74 -18.50
CA LEU A 372 16.79 31.99 -17.82
C LEU A 372 17.31 32.73 -16.59
N LYS A 373 16.74 33.91 -16.27
CA LYS A 373 17.09 34.68 -15.07
C LYS A 373 16.41 34.08 -13.84
N PHE A 374 17.17 33.44 -13.00
CA PHE A 374 16.70 32.91 -11.74
C PHE A 374 16.61 34.02 -10.66
N LYS A 375 15.41 34.26 -10.15
CA LYS A 375 15.16 35.20 -9.07
C LYS A 375 15.13 34.48 -7.75
N ASP A 376 16.28 34.35 -7.07
CA ASP A 376 16.29 33.87 -5.70
C ASP A 376 15.98 35.04 -4.74
N LYS A 377 14.85 34.97 -4.05
CA LYS A 377 14.45 35.98 -3.05
C LYS A 377 15.42 36.08 -1.89
N ASN A 378 16.24 35.05 -1.68
CA ASN A 378 17.18 34.92 -0.55
C ASN A 378 18.66 35.01 -0.99
N ALA A 379 18.94 35.40 -2.21
CA ALA A 379 20.30 35.34 -2.82
C ALA A 379 21.35 36.20 -2.11
N ARG A 380 20.96 37.20 -1.35
CA ARG A 380 21.93 38.16 -0.73
C ARG A 380 22.84 37.56 0.34
N ASN A 381 22.51 36.37 0.90
CA ASN A 381 23.24 35.73 1.98
C ASN A 381 23.66 34.28 1.70
N LYS A 382 23.47 33.77 0.47
CA LYS A 382 23.78 32.38 0.12
C LYS A 382 25.26 32.27 -0.26
N LYS A 383 26.03 31.47 0.48
CA LYS A 383 27.36 31.03 0.03
C LYS A 383 27.21 30.22 -1.25
N PRO A 384 28.15 30.32 -2.22
CA PRO A 384 28.15 29.46 -3.39
C PRO A 384 28.09 27.99 -2.93
N GLU A 385 27.09 27.26 -3.43
CA GLU A 385 26.96 25.83 -3.13
C GLU A 385 28.00 25.05 -3.93
N ASN A 386 28.72 24.17 -3.28
CA ASN A 386 29.58 23.21 -3.94
C ASN A 386 28.75 22.14 -4.68
N LEU A 387 29.39 21.43 -5.61
CA LEU A 387 28.85 20.21 -6.20
C LEU A 387 28.48 19.22 -5.10
N LYS A 388 27.25 18.68 -5.14
CA LYS A 388 26.88 17.54 -4.30
C LYS A 388 27.41 16.27 -4.97
N ILE A 389 28.08 15.45 -4.17
CA ILE A 389 28.78 14.27 -4.67
C ILE A 389 28.32 13.08 -3.83
N THR A 390 27.99 11.99 -4.48
CA THR A 390 27.71 10.69 -3.88
C THR A 390 28.61 9.64 -4.49
N ASN A 391 28.67 8.45 -3.92
CA ASN A 391 29.45 7.33 -4.44
C ASN A 391 28.60 6.04 -4.43
N ASN A 392 29.17 4.95 -4.96
CA ASN A 392 28.53 3.64 -5.04
C ASN A 392 28.93 2.69 -3.91
N LEU A 393 29.51 3.19 -2.83
CA LEU A 393 29.84 2.37 -1.68
C LEU A 393 28.58 1.90 -0.94
N LEU A 394 28.61 0.68 -0.47
CA LEU A 394 27.59 0.10 0.40
C LEU A 394 27.73 0.57 1.85
N ALA A 395 26.93 0.02 2.75
CA ALA A 395 27.03 0.27 4.17
C ALA A 395 28.46 0.00 4.69
N ARG A 396 28.89 0.74 5.71
CA ARG A 396 30.25 0.68 6.28
C ARG A 396 31.36 1.00 5.28
N ASN A 397 31.07 1.72 4.19
CA ASN A 397 31.99 2.07 3.13
C ASN A 397 32.60 0.86 2.38
N GLY A 398 31.83 -0.22 2.25
CA GLY A 398 32.22 -1.41 1.48
C GLY A 398 32.07 -1.18 -0.01
N LEU A 399 33.09 -1.48 -0.78
CA LEU A 399 33.04 -1.56 -2.24
C LEU A 399 32.83 -3.02 -2.64
N ILE A 400 31.86 -3.27 -3.51
CA ILE A 400 31.61 -4.61 -4.08
C ILE A 400 32.89 -5.06 -4.81
N PRO A 401 33.35 -6.32 -4.60
CA PRO A 401 34.48 -6.88 -5.34
C PRO A 401 34.31 -6.67 -6.85
N GLU A 402 35.42 -6.43 -7.54
CA GLU A 402 35.50 -6.22 -9.00
C GLU A 402 34.80 -4.98 -9.54
N ASN A 403 34.11 -4.20 -8.68
CA ASN A 403 33.48 -2.95 -9.09
C ASN A 403 34.44 -1.77 -9.00
N ASP A 404 34.29 -0.82 -9.93
CA ASP A 404 34.95 0.47 -9.85
C ASP A 404 34.31 1.35 -8.78
N LEU A 405 35.11 2.15 -8.09
CA LEU A 405 34.58 3.24 -7.28
C LEU A 405 34.13 4.39 -8.19
N VAL A 406 32.86 4.70 -8.14
CA VAL A 406 32.24 5.73 -8.97
C VAL A 406 31.77 6.89 -8.11
N LEU A 407 32.25 8.11 -8.44
CA LEU A 407 31.69 9.36 -7.94
C LEU A 407 30.55 9.83 -8.86
N ARG A 408 29.42 10.18 -8.28
CA ARG A 408 28.25 10.71 -8.98
C ARG A 408 28.00 12.17 -8.58
N PHE A 409 27.96 13.05 -9.55
CA PHE A 409 27.80 14.48 -9.39
C PHE A 409 26.35 14.95 -9.58
N SER A 410 25.97 16.03 -8.89
CA SER A 410 24.62 16.62 -8.98
C SER A 410 24.34 17.36 -10.30
N GLU A 411 25.36 17.60 -11.13
CA GLU A 411 25.28 18.24 -12.43
C GLU A 411 26.42 17.79 -13.34
N PRO A 412 26.28 17.91 -14.66
CA PRO A 412 27.35 17.56 -15.60
C PRO A 412 28.66 18.29 -15.33
N ILE A 413 29.74 17.55 -15.34
CA ILE A 413 31.09 18.10 -15.21
C ILE A 413 31.59 18.48 -16.61
N VAL A 414 31.93 19.74 -16.79
CA VAL A 414 32.43 20.27 -18.07
C VAL A 414 33.96 20.41 -18.10
N LYS A 415 34.60 20.37 -16.92
CA LYS A 415 36.06 20.44 -16.82
C LYS A 415 36.50 19.62 -15.60
N TYR A 416 37.53 18.80 -15.81
CA TYR A 416 38.25 18.07 -14.80
C TYR A 416 39.72 18.41 -14.86
N GLN A 417 40.29 18.80 -13.74
CA GLN A 417 41.71 19.15 -13.65
C GLN A 417 42.27 18.74 -12.30
N MET A 418 42.97 17.60 -12.28
CA MET A 418 43.63 17.11 -11.07
C MET A 418 44.74 18.07 -10.62
N ARG A 419 44.97 18.12 -9.32
CA ARG A 419 46.01 18.93 -8.69
C ARG A 419 47.01 18.03 -7.95
N ASP A 420 48.26 18.47 -7.84
CA ASP A 420 49.35 17.72 -7.20
C ASP A 420 49.11 17.45 -5.71
N SER A 421 48.21 18.19 -5.07
CA SER A 421 47.82 17.99 -3.67
C SER A 421 46.82 16.87 -3.45
N ALA A 422 46.39 16.17 -4.51
CA ALA A 422 45.56 14.98 -4.39
C ALA A 422 46.36 13.82 -3.79
N VAL A 423 45.75 13.07 -2.88
CA VAL A 423 46.40 11.98 -2.16
C VAL A 423 45.57 10.71 -2.28
N PHE A 424 46.22 9.59 -2.59
CA PHE A 424 45.66 8.27 -2.52
C PHE A 424 46.47 7.40 -1.55
N LYS A 425 45.79 6.66 -0.69
CA LYS A 425 46.39 5.75 0.28
C LYS A 425 45.81 4.35 0.10
N ARG A 426 46.69 3.37 0.21
CA ARG A 426 46.35 1.96 0.39
C ARG A 426 47.00 1.51 1.70
N ASP A 427 46.21 1.15 2.67
CA ASP A 427 46.65 0.84 4.03
C ASP A 427 47.49 1.99 4.62
N THR A 428 48.78 1.75 4.88
CA THR A 428 49.73 2.75 5.41
C THR A 428 50.52 3.46 4.30
N ILE A 429 50.42 3.04 3.04
CA ILE A 429 51.23 3.56 1.92
C ILE A 429 50.50 4.72 1.23
N THR A 430 51.21 5.81 1.03
CA THR A 430 50.69 7.01 0.35
C THR A 430 51.25 7.09 -1.08
N PHE A 431 50.39 7.34 -2.05
CA PHE A 431 50.71 7.57 -3.44
C PHE A 431 50.22 8.97 -3.87
N TYR A 432 51.04 9.72 -4.57
CA TYR A 432 50.73 11.08 -5.00
C TYR A 432 50.38 11.18 -6.49
N ASP A 433 50.62 10.13 -7.28
CA ASP A 433 50.48 10.08 -8.74
C ASP A 433 49.44 9.07 -9.24
N ARG A 434 48.74 8.39 -8.34
CA ARG A 434 47.81 7.31 -8.70
C ARG A 434 46.33 7.67 -8.60
N LEU A 435 45.99 8.90 -8.29
CA LEU A 435 44.61 9.33 -8.20
C LEU A 435 44.18 9.99 -9.51
N ALA A 436 43.51 9.22 -10.35
CA ALA A 436 42.94 9.70 -11.61
C ALA A 436 41.49 9.22 -11.75
N PHE A 437 40.66 10.08 -12.33
CA PHE A 437 39.26 9.79 -12.59
C PHE A 437 38.98 9.91 -14.08
N GLU A 438 38.16 8.99 -14.61
CA GLU A 438 37.68 9.02 -15.99
C GLU A 438 36.16 9.15 -16.01
N PRO A 439 35.59 9.84 -17.02
CA PRO A 439 34.14 9.85 -17.22
C PRO A 439 33.62 8.41 -17.37
N ALA A 440 32.55 8.10 -16.62
CA ALA A 440 31.87 6.80 -16.64
C ALA A 440 30.48 6.87 -17.30
N ASP A 441 30.09 8.05 -17.79
CA ASP A 441 28.91 8.24 -18.63
C ASP A 441 29.15 9.35 -19.67
N GLU A 442 28.28 9.41 -20.67
CA GLU A 442 28.35 10.39 -21.77
C GLU A 442 27.99 11.83 -21.35
N TYR A 443 27.32 11.99 -20.22
CA TYR A 443 26.82 13.28 -19.73
C TYR A 443 27.75 13.95 -18.73
N GLY A 444 28.82 13.27 -18.30
CA GLY A 444 29.74 13.79 -17.29
C GLY A 444 29.17 13.84 -15.86
N LEU A 445 28.16 13.03 -15.57
CA LEU A 445 27.58 12.90 -14.23
C LEU A 445 28.32 11.89 -13.36
N LYS A 446 29.02 10.93 -13.97
CA LYS A 446 29.74 9.87 -13.29
C LYS A 446 31.21 9.87 -13.67
N TYR A 447 32.03 9.70 -12.66
CA TYR A 447 33.48 9.53 -12.83
C TYR A 447 33.93 8.32 -12.04
N ARG A 448 34.65 7.42 -12.66
CA ARG A 448 35.25 6.26 -12.01
C ARG A 448 36.70 6.52 -11.65
N LEU A 449 37.14 5.98 -10.54
CA LEU A 449 38.52 5.95 -10.16
C LEU A 449 39.23 4.81 -10.90
N THR A 450 40.30 5.14 -11.62
CA THR A 450 41.01 4.21 -12.51
C THR A 450 42.00 3.29 -11.79
N THR A 451 42.23 3.50 -10.51
CA THR A 451 43.14 2.69 -9.68
C THR A 451 42.53 1.32 -9.40
N PRO A 452 43.22 0.18 -9.69
CA PRO A 452 42.72 -1.12 -9.32
C PRO A 452 42.73 -1.33 -7.82
N PHE A 453 41.71 -2.04 -7.32
CA PHE A 453 41.55 -2.39 -5.92
C PHE A 453 41.84 -3.87 -5.67
N SER A 454 42.37 -4.18 -4.51
CA SER A 454 42.61 -5.55 -4.05
C SER A 454 41.74 -5.82 -2.82
N ALA A 455 41.22 -7.05 -2.71
CA ALA A 455 40.60 -7.51 -1.49
C ALA A 455 41.56 -7.35 -0.29
N ASP A 456 41.02 -7.29 0.90
CA ASP A 456 41.78 -7.17 2.16
C ASP A 456 42.60 -5.89 2.36
N SER A 457 42.38 -4.87 1.53
CA SER A 457 43.04 -3.57 1.69
C SER A 457 42.05 -2.47 1.99
N SER A 458 42.47 -1.53 2.84
CA SER A 458 41.73 -0.30 3.11
C SER A 458 42.29 0.82 2.25
N TYR A 459 41.39 1.62 1.74
CA TYR A 459 41.71 2.72 0.84
C TYR A 459 41.20 4.05 1.39
N SER A 460 41.96 5.09 1.14
CA SER A 460 41.56 6.46 1.41
C SER A 460 42.03 7.35 0.29
N PHE A 461 41.19 8.25 -0.16
CA PHE A 461 41.65 9.32 -1.02
C PHE A 461 41.13 10.69 -0.61
N MET A 462 41.90 11.70 -0.94
CA MET A 462 41.54 13.08 -0.76
C MET A 462 41.75 13.84 -2.07
N VAL A 463 40.67 14.42 -2.58
CA VAL A 463 40.69 15.34 -3.74
C VAL A 463 40.52 16.76 -3.18
N PRO A 464 41.42 17.68 -3.52
CA PRO A 464 41.27 19.07 -3.09
C PRO A 464 40.06 19.74 -3.72
N ASP A 465 39.75 20.93 -3.28
CA ASP A 465 38.70 21.75 -3.88
C ASP A 465 39.01 22.14 -5.33
N SER A 466 37.98 22.46 -6.10
CA SER A 466 38.10 23.01 -7.46
C SER A 466 38.91 22.11 -8.43
N VAL A 467 38.67 20.81 -8.37
CA VAL A 467 39.16 19.80 -9.32
C VAL A 467 38.10 19.50 -10.39
N PHE A 468 36.85 19.41 -9.96
CA PHE A 468 35.70 19.19 -10.85
C PHE A 468 34.89 20.48 -10.99
N PHE A 469 34.60 20.85 -12.22
CA PHE A 469 33.85 22.08 -12.55
C PHE A 469 32.54 21.67 -13.23
N GLY A 470 31.43 21.97 -12.58
CA GLY A 470 30.10 21.72 -13.10
C GLY A 470 29.68 22.75 -14.16
N ILE A 471 28.74 22.38 -15.02
CA ILE A 471 28.22 23.22 -16.10
C ILE A 471 27.62 24.53 -15.58
N ARG A 472 27.14 24.58 -14.35
CA ARG A 472 26.56 25.77 -13.73
C ARG A 472 27.58 26.64 -13.00
N GLY A 473 28.87 26.33 -13.15
CA GLY A 473 29.96 27.06 -12.53
C GLY A 473 30.27 26.68 -11.08
N ARG A 474 29.63 25.63 -10.55
CA ARG A 474 29.92 25.07 -9.21
C ARG A 474 31.20 24.23 -9.28
N THR A 475 31.93 24.17 -8.16
CA THR A 475 33.09 23.31 -8.02
C THR A 475 32.91 22.33 -6.85
N ASN A 476 33.70 21.28 -6.81
CA ASN A 476 33.75 20.44 -5.63
C ASN A 476 34.42 21.18 -4.48
N GLY A 477 33.93 20.98 -3.27
CA GLY A 477 34.73 21.17 -2.06
C GLY A 477 35.73 20.02 -1.88
N PRO A 478 36.52 20.00 -0.80
CA PRO A 478 37.40 18.88 -0.51
C PRO A 478 36.60 17.56 -0.43
N ILE A 479 37.01 16.54 -1.19
CA ILE A 479 36.39 15.21 -1.19
C ILE A 479 37.32 14.28 -0.42
N LYS A 480 36.82 13.68 0.65
CA LYS A 480 37.51 12.61 1.38
C LYS A 480 36.61 11.38 1.38
N VAL A 481 37.17 10.27 0.93
CA VAL A 481 36.49 8.97 0.92
C VAL A 481 37.43 7.93 1.51
N ASP A 482 36.97 7.25 2.55
CA ASP A 482 37.63 6.10 3.14
C ASP A 482 36.76 4.87 2.81
N PHE A 483 37.33 3.79 2.31
CA PHE A 483 36.60 2.58 1.92
C PHE A 483 37.49 1.34 1.96
N HIS A 484 36.87 0.17 1.88
CA HIS A 484 37.55 -1.12 1.71
C HIS A 484 36.78 -1.95 0.67
N VAL A 485 37.44 -2.91 0.05
CA VAL A 485 36.75 -3.91 -0.77
C VAL A 485 36.15 -4.93 0.18
N LEU A 486 34.87 -5.24 -0.01
CA LEU A 486 34.15 -6.20 0.82
C LEU A 486 34.82 -7.57 0.77
N LYS A 487 34.89 -8.21 1.93
CA LYS A 487 35.34 -9.59 2.09
C LYS A 487 34.15 -10.54 2.06
N ASP A 488 34.39 -11.79 1.76
CA ASP A 488 33.36 -12.83 1.67
C ASP A 488 32.58 -13.04 2.98
N ASP A 489 33.17 -12.65 4.12
CA ASP A 489 32.54 -12.72 5.43
C ASP A 489 31.71 -11.47 5.79
N GLU A 490 31.62 -10.48 4.92
CA GLU A 490 30.86 -9.23 5.15
C GLU A 490 29.54 -9.16 4.41
N TYR A 491 29.33 -9.98 3.38
CA TYR A 491 28.08 -10.05 2.58
C TYR A 491 27.58 -11.48 2.50
N GLY A 492 26.46 -11.67 1.87
CA GLY A 492 25.93 -12.98 1.48
C GLY A 492 25.15 -12.88 0.20
N ASN A 493 24.72 -14.02 -0.32
CA ASN A 493 23.99 -14.13 -1.57
C ASN A 493 22.66 -14.87 -1.33
N ILE A 494 21.69 -14.64 -2.19
CA ILE A 494 20.40 -15.36 -2.17
C ILE A 494 20.20 -16.01 -3.53
N TYR A 495 19.97 -17.32 -3.52
CA TYR A 495 19.72 -18.14 -4.70
C TYR A 495 18.31 -18.71 -4.63
N ILE A 496 17.55 -18.60 -5.71
CA ILE A 496 16.22 -19.18 -5.83
C ILE A 496 15.94 -19.65 -7.26
N THR A 497 15.49 -20.89 -7.40
CA THR A 497 14.94 -21.36 -8.68
C THR A 497 13.52 -20.87 -8.83
N VAL A 498 13.20 -20.13 -9.88
CA VAL A 498 11.87 -19.62 -10.17
C VAL A 498 11.28 -20.30 -11.39
N ILE A 499 10.02 -20.71 -11.30
CA ILE A 499 9.25 -21.34 -12.38
C ILE A 499 8.08 -20.42 -12.73
N PRO A 500 8.15 -19.63 -13.82
CA PRO A 500 7.07 -18.80 -14.30
C PRO A 500 5.80 -19.60 -14.63
N PRO A 501 4.62 -18.98 -14.60
CA PRO A 501 3.39 -19.60 -15.10
C PRO A 501 3.49 -19.93 -16.58
N ASP A 502 2.85 -21.05 -16.98
CA ASP A 502 2.80 -21.45 -18.38
C ASP A 502 2.13 -20.39 -19.25
N GLY A 503 2.78 -20.04 -20.35
CA GLY A 503 2.26 -19.02 -21.30
C GLY A 503 2.51 -17.56 -20.87
N MET A 504 3.11 -17.31 -19.70
CA MET A 504 3.49 -15.97 -19.28
C MET A 504 4.66 -15.44 -20.13
N LYS A 505 4.59 -14.16 -20.55
CA LYS A 505 5.68 -13.55 -21.34
C LYS A 505 6.96 -13.45 -20.51
N GLN A 506 6.84 -12.86 -19.33
CA GLN A 506 7.97 -12.72 -18.42
C GLN A 506 7.48 -12.50 -16.98
N VAL A 507 8.37 -12.69 -16.04
CA VAL A 507 8.15 -12.43 -14.62
C VAL A 507 9.28 -11.55 -14.11
N ILE A 508 8.96 -10.53 -13.37
CA ILE A 508 9.91 -9.65 -12.70
C ILE A 508 10.05 -10.13 -11.26
N VAL A 509 11.21 -10.69 -10.91
CA VAL A 509 11.52 -11.12 -9.55
C VAL A 509 12.25 -9.99 -8.84
N GLN A 510 11.71 -9.53 -7.73
CA GLN A 510 12.24 -8.39 -6.97
C GLN A 510 12.68 -8.83 -5.58
N LEU A 511 13.88 -8.38 -5.18
CA LEU A 511 14.34 -8.40 -3.81
C LEU A 511 14.00 -7.06 -3.16
N ILE A 512 13.25 -7.10 -2.07
CA ILE A 512 12.80 -5.92 -1.34
C ILE A 512 13.26 -5.96 0.12
N ASP A 513 13.46 -4.78 0.72
CA ASP A 513 13.74 -4.65 2.14
C ASP A 513 12.46 -4.60 2.99
N GLU A 514 12.59 -4.50 4.31
CA GLU A 514 11.45 -4.41 5.24
C GLU A 514 10.57 -3.18 5.01
N SER A 515 11.08 -2.13 4.36
CA SER A 515 10.32 -0.94 3.97
C SER A 515 9.64 -1.08 2.60
N GLU A 516 9.69 -2.28 2.01
CA GLU A 516 9.17 -2.62 0.67
C GLU A 516 9.88 -1.91 -0.50
N LYS A 517 11.06 -1.36 -0.23
CA LYS A 517 11.88 -0.76 -1.28
C LYS A 517 12.54 -1.84 -2.12
N VAL A 518 12.39 -1.77 -3.43
CA VAL A 518 13.09 -2.64 -4.37
C VAL A 518 14.59 -2.33 -4.34
N LEU A 519 15.38 -3.33 -4.01
CA LEU A 519 16.84 -3.26 -3.95
C LEU A 519 17.48 -3.79 -5.23
N LYS A 520 16.98 -4.93 -5.70
CA LYS A 520 17.42 -5.59 -6.94
C LYS A 520 16.22 -6.22 -7.63
N GLN A 521 16.31 -6.38 -8.94
CA GLN A 521 15.30 -7.12 -9.71
C GLN A 521 15.95 -7.85 -10.89
N GLU A 522 15.33 -8.99 -11.24
CA GLU A 522 15.68 -9.80 -12.39
C GLU A 522 14.43 -10.11 -13.22
N ILE A 523 14.57 -10.13 -14.53
CA ILE A 523 13.49 -10.46 -15.46
C ILE A 523 13.74 -11.85 -16.02
N ILE A 524 12.77 -12.74 -15.85
CA ILE A 524 12.87 -14.12 -16.30
C ILE A 524 11.71 -14.47 -17.25
N THR A 525 12.00 -15.31 -18.24
CA THR A 525 11.02 -15.77 -19.25
C THR A 525 10.82 -17.29 -19.24
N ARG A 526 11.62 -18.00 -18.45
CA ARG A 526 11.58 -19.46 -18.33
C ARG A 526 12.09 -19.87 -16.95
N LYS A 527 11.92 -21.16 -16.61
CA LYS A 527 12.54 -21.71 -15.40
C LYS A 527 14.03 -21.41 -15.39
N GLN A 528 14.49 -20.70 -14.38
CA GLN A 528 15.93 -20.43 -14.14
C GLN A 528 16.20 -20.13 -12.67
N GLU A 529 17.46 -20.24 -12.30
CA GLU A 529 17.98 -19.77 -11.04
C GLU A 529 18.18 -18.25 -11.10
N VAL A 530 17.69 -17.56 -10.09
CA VAL A 530 17.86 -16.12 -9.87
C VAL A 530 18.84 -15.94 -8.72
N MET A 531 19.84 -15.10 -8.92
CA MET A 531 20.90 -14.82 -7.95
C MET A 531 20.87 -13.34 -7.57
N PHE A 532 20.82 -13.08 -6.28
CA PHE A 532 20.99 -11.74 -5.72
C PHE A 532 22.28 -11.72 -4.90
N GLU A 533 23.33 -11.20 -5.50
CA GLU A 533 24.68 -11.24 -4.95
C GLU A 533 25.04 -9.96 -4.17
N TYR A 534 26.09 -10.05 -3.33
CA TYR A 534 26.67 -8.94 -2.57
C TYR A 534 25.64 -8.17 -1.73
N LEU A 535 24.82 -8.91 -1.00
CA LEU A 535 23.81 -8.35 -0.12
C LEU A 535 24.38 -8.15 1.29
N MET A 536 24.11 -6.99 1.87
CA MET A 536 24.48 -6.74 3.27
C MET A 536 23.56 -7.53 4.21
N PRO A 537 24.04 -7.96 5.39
CA PRO A 537 23.21 -8.66 6.37
C PRO A 537 21.96 -7.87 6.75
N ALA A 538 20.78 -8.42 6.47
CA ALA A 538 19.48 -7.83 6.74
C ALA A 538 18.35 -8.84 6.52
N ASN A 539 17.12 -8.46 6.85
CA ASN A 539 15.92 -9.19 6.45
C ASN A 539 15.47 -8.73 5.07
N TYR A 540 15.23 -9.71 4.21
CA TYR A 540 14.77 -9.50 2.84
C TYR A 540 13.46 -10.23 2.58
N LYS A 541 12.71 -9.77 1.59
CA LYS A 541 11.55 -10.46 1.04
C LYS A 541 11.69 -10.56 -0.47
N LEU A 542 11.07 -11.60 -1.03
CA LEU A 542 10.96 -11.76 -2.48
C LEU A 542 9.54 -11.48 -2.94
N ARG A 543 9.43 -10.73 -4.02
CA ARG A 543 8.19 -10.40 -4.70
C ARG A 543 8.33 -10.68 -6.19
N ALA A 544 7.28 -11.19 -6.82
CA ALA A 544 7.25 -11.41 -8.26
C ALA A 544 6.05 -10.70 -8.88
N ILE A 545 6.26 -10.08 -10.04
CA ILE A 545 5.24 -9.46 -10.86
C ILE A 545 5.07 -10.33 -12.10
N LEU A 546 3.86 -10.80 -12.36
CA LEU A 546 3.52 -11.54 -13.57
C LEU A 546 3.30 -10.54 -14.71
N ASP A 547 4.39 -10.18 -15.38
CA ASP A 547 4.41 -9.14 -16.43
C ASP A 547 3.84 -9.72 -17.75
N ALA A 548 2.54 -9.58 -17.88
CA ALA A 548 1.78 -10.16 -19.01
C ALA A 548 1.97 -9.37 -20.31
N ASP A 549 2.18 -8.05 -20.22
CA ASP A 549 2.41 -7.19 -21.38
C ASP A 549 3.87 -7.17 -21.84
N GLY A 550 4.81 -7.54 -20.96
CA GLY A 550 6.23 -7.65 -21.25
C GLY A 550 6.97 -6.31 -21.25
N ASN A 551 6.48 -5.33 -20.50
CA ASN A 551 7.05 -3.98 -20.48
C ASN A 551 8.18 -3.79 -19.43
N GLY A 552 8.44 -4.79 -18.59
CA GLY A 552 9.49 -4.79 -17.57
C GLY A 552 9.15 -4.01 -16.29
N LYS A 553 7.89 -3.72 -16.05
CA LYS A 553 7.37 -3.07 -14.86
C LYS A 553 5.93 -3.51 -14.59
N TRP A 554 5.45 -3.31 -13.37
CA TRP A 554 4.06 -3.56 -13.05
C TRP A 554 3.10 -2.65 -13.84
N SER A 555 2.05 -3.24 -14.41
CA SER A 555 1.00 -2.55 -15.15
C SER A 555 -0.32 -2.60 -14.39
N THR A 556 -0.95 -1.43 -14.24
CA THR A 556 -2.26 -1.29 -13.61
C THR A 556 -3.37 -1.79 -14.54
N GLY A 557 -4.57 -1.98 -13.97
CA GLY A 557 -5.77 -2.34 -14.72
C GLY A 557 -6.43 -1.15 -15.44
N ASN A 558 -7.47 -1.48 -16.20
CA ASN A 558 -8.35 -0.49 -16.85
C ASN A 558 -9.78 -1.05 -16.92
N TYR A 559 -10.72 -0.38 -16.26
CA TYR A 559 -12.11 -0.81 -16.20
C TYR A 559 -12.79 -0.78 -17.56
N HIS A 560 -12.61 0.32 -18.32
CA HIS A 560 -13.23 0.45 -19.65
C HIS A 560 -12.77 -0.60 -20.67
N ARG A 561 -11.58 -1.17 -20.48
CA ARG A 561 -11.03 -2.23 -21.33
C ARG A 561 -11.17 -3.62 -20.71
N HIS A 562 -11.81 -3.74 -19.55
CA HIS A 562 -11.88 -4.98 -18.77
C HIS A 562 -10.52 -5.64 -18.56
N THR A 563 -9.49 -4.81 -18.31
CA THR A 563 -8.15 -5.30 -18.06
C THR A 563 -7.88 -5.23 -16.56
N LEU A 564 -7.62 -6.38 -15.96
CA LEU A 564 -7.20 -6.45 -14.55
C LEU A 564 -5.73 -6.03 -14.40
N PRO A 565 -5.32 -5.52 -13.23
CA PRO A 565 -3.92 -5.22 -12.94
C PRO A 565 -3.08 -6.49 -12.96
N GLU A 566 -1.81 -6.37 -13.28
CA GLU A 566 -0.88 -7.49 -13.23
C GLU A 566 -0.77 -8.05 -11.81
N THR A 567 -0.70 -9.39 -11.75
CA THR A 567 -0.68 -10.10 -10.48
C THR A 567 0.69 -9.96 -9.82
N VAL A 568 0.68 -9.57 -8.56
CA VAL A 568 1.85 -9.57 -7.70
C VAL A 568 1.77 -10.78 -6.76
N LEU A 569 2.84 -11.54 -6.68
CA LEU A 569 3.01 -12.68 -5.79
C LEU A 569 4.09 -12.39 -4.77
N GLU A 570 3.89 -12.77 -3.53
CA GLU A 570 4.90 -12.69 -2.48
C GLU A 570 5.43 -14.09 -2.18
N TYR A 571 6.74 -14.21 -1.96
CA TYR A 571 7.31 -15.43 -1.43
C TYR A 571 6.92 -15.57 0.04
N LYS A 572 6.60 -16.80 0.45
CA LYS A 572 5.98 -17.08 1.76
C LYS A 572 6.83 -16.71 2.96
N ASP A 573 8.17 -16.77 2.81
CA ASP A 573 9.11 -16.64 3.92
C ASP A 573 9.90 -15.33 3.82
N SER A 574 10.18 -14.71 4.97
CA SER A 574 11.17 -13.65 5.09
C SER A 574 12.56 -14.27 5.21
N LEU A 575 13.55 -13.70 4.52
CA LEU A 575 14.90 -14.21 4.40
C LEU A 575 15.84 -13.40 5.30
N GLU A 576 16.24 -13.98 6.43
CA GLU A 576 17.25 -13.40 7.33
C GLU A 576 18.65 -13.74 6.81
N LEU A 577 19.29 -12.82 6.08
CA LEU A 577 20.64 -12.99 5.58
C LEU A 577 21.67 -12.58 6.63
N LYS A 578 22.62 -13.47 6.92
CA LYS A 578 23.75 -13.24 7.83
C LYS A 578 25.04 -13.02 7.05
N ALA A 579 25.96 -12.27 7.65
CA ALA A 579 27.28 -12.02 7.08
C ALA A 579 28.05 -13.33 6.83
N GLY A 580 28.62 -13.49 5.65
CA GLY A 580 29.37 -14.68 5.23
C GLY A 580 28.51 -15.92 5.02
N TRP A 581 27.19 -15.79 4.95
CA TRP A 581 26.28 -16.91 4.73
C TRP A 581 25.44 -16.66 3.48
N ASP A 582 25.34 -17.66 2.64
CA ASP A 582 24.43 -17.66 1.50
C ASP A 582 23.11 -18.34 1.87
N ILE A 583 22.03 -17.87 1.30
CA ILE A 583 20.72 -18.51 1.38
C ILE A 583 20.44 -19.18 0.05
N ASP A 584 20.43 -20.52 0.05
CA ASP A 584 19.99 -21.32 -1.10
C ASP A 584 18.59 -21.87 -0.80
N LEU A 585 17.60 -21.40 -1.56
CA LEU A 585 16.21 -21.85 -1.45
C LEU A 585 16.04 -23.11 -2.30
N GLU A 586 16.19 -24.28 -1.66
CA GLU A 586 16.17 -25.60 -2.31
C GLU A 586 14.85 -25.87 -3.05
N ASP A 587 13.72 -25.41 -2.49
CA ASP A 587 12.41 -25.56 -3.11
C ASP A 587 12.17 -24.48 -4.18
N PRO A 588 11.93 -24.85 -5.45
CA PRO A 588 11.63 -23.87 -6.48
C PRO A 588 10.36 -23.08 -6.19
N TRP A 589 10.42 -21.77 -6.38
CA TRP A 589 9.21 -20.92 -6.36
C TRP A 589 8.39 -21.16 -7.62
N ASN A 590 7.44 -22.10 -7.53
CA ASN A 590 6.58 -22.48 -8.63
C ASN A 590 5.30 -21.61 -8.64
N MET A 591 5.18 -20.72 -9.61
CA MET A 591 4.08 -19.79 -9.75
C MET A 591 2.88 -20.37 -10.54
N ASN A 592 2.95 -21.62 -10.99
CA ASN A 592 1.81 -22.34 -11.56
C ASN A 592 0.86 -22.91 -10.50
N LEU A 593 1.31 -23.04 -9.26
CA LEU A 593 0.47 -23.51 -8.17
C LEU A 593 -0.47 -22.35 -7.77
N LYS A 594 -1.78 -22.60 -7.84
CA LYS A 594 -2.76 -21.68 -7.24
C LYS A 594 -2.47 -21.59 -5.75
N PRO A 595 -2.46 -20.38 -5.17
CA PRO A 595 -2.25 -20.19 -3.73
C PRO A 595 -3.32 -20.88 -2.90
#